data_ec470781202ba15e76b9303b285d5e92
#
_entry.id   ec470781202ba15e76b9303b285d5e92
#
_cell.length_a   1.000
_cell.length_b   1.000
_cell.length_c   1.000
_cell.angle_alpha   90.00
_cell.angle_beta   90.00
_cell.angle_gamma   90.00
#
_symmetry.space_group_name_H-M   'P 1'
#
loop_
_entity.id
_entity.type
_entity.pdbx_description
1 polymer ?
#
loop_
_entity_poly.entity_id
_entity_poly.type
_entity_poly.pdbx_seq_one_letter_code
_entity_poly.pdbx_strand_id
1 'polypeptide(L)'
;MIQMQSAKLVEGTDYDSWVQVFESQEAIKMRADAGLKILAYGWNAEKERVFTVAEMDDPQTVQKMMQTPEAAAIMAKAGTDKSSMEMIPLPNGKPGI
;
A
#
# COMPACT_ATOMS: atom_id res chain seq x y z
N MET A 1 13.34 6.91 1.96
CA MET A 1 12.82 6.35 3.21
C MET A 1 12.07 5.06 2.92
N ILE A 2 12.32 4.03 3.69
CA ILE A 2 11.59 2.75 3.60
C ILE A 2 10.49 2.74 4.65
N GLN A 3 9.32 2.24 4.29
CA GLN A 3 8.19 2.09 5.20
C GLN A 3 7.49 0.76 4.95
N MET A 4 7.16 0.07 6.02
CA MET A 4 6.25 -1.08 5.94
C MET A 4 4.83 -0.60 6.20
N GLN A 5 3.89 -1.25 5.53
CA GLN A 5 2.49 -0.93 5.68
C GLN A 5 1.69 -2.23 5.73
N SER A 6 0.67 -2.26 6.55
CA SER A 6 -0.17 -3.44 6.71
C SER A 6 -1.63 -3.04 6.82
N ALA A 7 -2.51 -3.87 6.31
CA ALA A 7 -3.95 -3.65 6.40
C ALA A 7 -4.71 -4.96 6.31
N LYS A 8 -5.89 -4.99 6.92
CA LYS A 8 -6.87 -6.04 6.70
C LYS A 8 -7.67 -5.73 5.44
N LEU A 9 -8.26 -6.77 4.86
CA LEU A 9 -9.22 -6.61 3.77
C LEU A 9 -10.64 -6.58 4.34
N VAL A 10 -11.53 -5.84 3.68
CA VAL A 10 -12.94 -5.82 4.10
C VAL A 10 -13.54 -7.21 3.88
N GLU A 11 -14.53 -7.54 4.68
CA GLU A 11 -15.21 -8.84 4.59
C GLU A 11 -15.70 -9.10 3.17
N GLY A 12 -15.43 -10.30 2.67
CA GLY A 12 -15.80 -10.69 1.31
C GLY A 12 -14.76 -10.38 0.25
N THR A 13 -13.67 -9.70 0.59
CA THR A 13 -12.58 -9.43 -0.34
C THR A 13 -11.47 -10.46 -0.13
N ASP A 14 -11.09 -11.17 -1.19
CA ASP A 14 -9.93 -12.07 -1.13
C ASP A 14 -8.65 -11.35 -1.57
N TYR A 15 -7.52 -11.97 -1.27
CA TYR A 15 -6.21 -11.41 -1.59
C TYR A 15 -6.01 -11.23 -3.10
N ASP A 16 -6.44 -12.19 -3.91
CA ASP A 16 -6.26 -12.13 -5.36
C ASP A 16 -6.99 -10.92 -5.96
N SER A 17 -8.19 -10.62 -5.46
CA SER A 17 -8.94 -9.44 -5.89
C SER A 17 -8.21 -8.16 -5.50
N TRP A 18 -7.64 -8.12 -4.29
CA TRP A 18 -6.83 -7.00 -3.84
C TRP A 18 -5.62 -6.78 -4.74
N VAL A 19 -4.91 -7.86 -5.09
CA VAL A 19 -3.73 -7.80 -5.97
C VAL A 19 -4.08 -7.22 -7.33
N GLN A 20 -5.21 -7.61 -7.91
CA GLN A 20 -5.63 -7.10 -9.21
C GLN A 20 -5.73 -5.57 -9.23
N VAL A 21 -6.29 -4.99 -8.17
CA VAL A 21 -6.40 -3.53 -8.07
C VAL A 21 -5.05 -2.90 -7.74
N PHE A 22 -4.30 -3.53 -6.83
CA PHE A 22 -2.98 -3.05 -6.43
C PHE A 22 -2.02 -2.97 -7.61
N GLU A 23 -2.09 -3.92 -8.53
CA GLU A 23 -1.25 -3.99 -9.73
C GLU A 23 -1.90 -3.37 -10.96
N SER A 24 -3.04 -2.71 -10.82
CA SER A 24 -3.67 -2.00 -11.93
C SER A 24 -2.79 -0.84 -12.39
N GLN A 25 -2.88 -0.49 -13.67
CA GLN A 25 -2.13 0.64 -14.22
C GLN A 25 -2.44 1.93 -13.49
N GLU A 26 -3.69 2.11 -13.10
CA GLU A 26 -4.15 3.28 -12.35
C GLU A 26 -3.44 3.39 -11.01
N ALA A 27 -3.37 2.30 -10.24
CA ALA A 27 -2.69 2.26 -8.95
C ALA A 27 -1.18 2.45 -9.10
N ILE A 28 -0.57 1.80 -10.09
CA ILE A 28 0.87 1.91 -10.37
C ILE A 28 1.22 3.36 -10.72
N LYS A 29 0.42 3.99 -11.60
CA LYS A 29 0.66 5.38 -12.00
C LYS A 29 0.54 6.32 -10.81
N MET A 30 -0.49 6.15 -9.99
CA MET A 30 -0.68 7.00 -8.82
C MET A 30 0.52 6.92 -7.87
N ARG A 31 1.03 5.71 -7.61
CA ARG A 31 2.22 5.54 -6.77
C ARG A 31 3.46 6.15 -7.40
N ALA A 32 3.67 5.92 -8.69
CA ALA A 32 4.82 6.46 -9.41
C ALA A 32 4.81 7.99 -9.39
N ASP A 33 3.66 8.60 -9.61
CA ASP A 33 3.52 10.06 -9.60
C ASP A 33 3.82 10.65 -8.22
N ALA A 34 3.65 9.88 -7.15
CA ALA A 34 3.95 10.32 -5.79
C ALA A 34 5.38 9.97 -5.35
N GLY A 35 6.19 9.36 -6.22
CA GLY A 35 7.53 8.93 -5.87
C GLY A 35 7.57 7.73 -4.92
N LEU A 36 6.54 6.89 -4.98
CA LEU A 36 6.42 5.71 -4.14
C LEU A 36 6.75 4.45 -4.97
N LYS A 37 7.73 3.70 -4.50
CA LYS A 37 8.15 2.46 -5.15
C LYS A 37 7.87 1.28 -4.21
N ILE A 38 7.10 0.31 -4.69
CA ILE A 38 6.84 -0.91 -3.93
C ILE A 38 8.02 -1.86 -4.12
N LEU A 39 8.66 -2.23 -3.02
CA LEU A 39 9.80 -3.15 -3.04
C LEU A 39 9.35 -4.60 -2.91
N ALA A 40 8.30 -4.84 -2.14
CA ALA A 40 7.73 -6.17 -1.95
C ALA A 40 6.33 -6.04 -1.37
N TYR A 41 5.50 -7.05 -1.57
CA TYR A 41 4.20 -7.15 -0.91
C TYR A 41 3.77 -8.61 -0.82
N GLY A 42 2.85 -8.90 0.07
CA GLY A 42 2.35 -10.26 0.24
C GLY A 42 1.23 -10.36 1.24
N TRP A 43 0.72 -11.56 1.39
CA TRP A 43 -0.38 -11.89 2.29
C TRP A 43 0.13 -12.76 3.43
N ASN A 44 -0.25 -12.42 4.65
CA ASN A 44 -0.03 -13.29 5.81
C ASN A 44 -1.37 -13.88 6.23
N ALA A 45 -1.55 -15.18 5.97
CA ALA A 45 -2.82 -15.85 6.23
C ALA A 45 -3.14 -15.96 7.72
N GLU A 46 -2.12 -16.13 8.56
CA GLU A 46 -2.30 -16.24 10.00
C GLU A 46 -2.82 -14.94 10.60
N LYS A 47 -2.29 -13.81 10.15
CA LYS A 47 -2.71 -12.49 10.62
C LYS A 47 -3.88 -11.92 9.81
N GLU A 48 -4.22 -12.55 8.70
CA GLU A 48 -5.25 -12.07 7.76
C GLU A 48 -5.01 -10.63 7.31
N ARG A 49 -3.74 -10.31 6.99
CA ARG A 49 -3.33 -8.98 6.60
C ARG A 49 -2.47 -9.02 5.34
N VAL A 50 -2.59 -7.96 4.53
CA VAL A 50 -1.62 -7.68 3.47
C VAL A 50 -0.48 -6.85 4.07
N PHE A 51 0.72 -7.08 3.56
CA PHE A 51 1.91 -6.33 3.96
C PHE A 51 2.57 -5.78 2.71
N THR A 52 3.00 -4.53 2.77
CA THR A 52 3.78 -3.91 1.71
C THR A 52 5.05 -3.32 2.31
N VAL A 53 6.13 -3.34 1.52
CA VAL A 53 7.36 -2.63 1.84
C VAL A 53 7.59 -1.65 0.71
N ALA A 54 7.71 -0.38 1.04
CA ALA A 54 7.80 0.68 0.04
C ALA A 54 8.95 1.62 0.33
N GLU A 55 9.54 2.12 -0.75
CA GLU A 55 10.52 3.20 -0.71
C GLU A 55 9.85 4.47 -1.22
N MET A 56 10.04 5.58 -0.54
CA MET A 56 9.46 6.85 -0.93
C MET A 56 10.52 7.95 -0.94
N ASP A 57 10.45 8.81 -1.96
CA ASP A 57 11.37 9.94 -2.11
C ASP A 57 11.05 11.01 -1.07
N ASP A 58 9.77 11.31 -0.90
CA ASP A 58 9.29 12.30 0.06
C ASP A 58 8.05 11.77 0.77
N PRO A 59 8.15 11.42 2.07
CA PRO A 59 7.00 10.91 2.83
C PRO A 59 5.81 11.87 2.86
N GLN A 60 6.04 13.17 2.83
CA GLN A 60 4.95 14.16 2.83
C GLN A 60 4.15 14.12 1.53
N THR A 61 4.84 13.96 0.40
CA THR A 61 4.17 13.83 -0.91
C THR A 61 3.30 12.58 -0.95
N VAL A 62 3.81 11.46 -0.43
CA VAL A 62 3.05 10.21 -0.34
C VAL A 62 1.83 10.37 0.57
N GLN A 63 2.00 11.03 1.72
CA GLN A 63 0.90 11.26 2.64
C GLN A 63 -0.20 12.10 1.99
N LYS A 64 0.17 13.15 1.25
CA LYS A 64 -0.80 13.97 0.52
C LYS A 64 -1.53 13.15 -0.54
N MET A 65 -0.81 12.30 -1.28
CA MET A 65 -1.41 11.42 -2.28
C MET A 65 -2.43 10.49 -1.63
N MET A 66 -2.11 9.92 -0.48
CA MET A 66 -3.02 9.01 0.23
C MET A 66 -4.30 9.68 0.72
N GLN A 67 -4.31 11.00 0.83
CA GLN A 67 -5.48 11.76 1.25
C GLN A 67 -6.36 12.22 0.08
N THR A 68 -5.97 11.91 -1.16
CA THR A 68 -6.76 12.32 -2.33
C THR A 68 -7.98 11.43 -2.51
N PRO A 69 -9.04 11.94 -3.16
CA PRO A 69 -10.21 11.11 -3.50
C PRO A 69 -9.85 9.93 -4.40
N GLU A 70 -8.89 10.09 -5.29
CA GLU A 70 -8.43 9.03 -6.19
C GLU A 70 -7.82 7.87 -5.39
N ALA A 71 -6.98 8.17 -4.41
CA ALA A 71 -6.38 7.15 -3.55
C ALA A 71 -7.46 6.43 -2.74
N ALA A 72 -8.41 7.17 -2.17
CA ALA A 72 -9.53 6.59 -1.43
C ALA A 72 -10.36 5.65 -2.31
N ALA A 73 -10.62 6.05 -3.56
CA ALA A 73 -11.38 5.24 -4.50
C ALA A 73 -10.65 3.94 -4.85
N ILE A 74 -9.34 4.01 -5.09
CA ILE A 74 -8.53 2.83 -5.39
C ILE A 74 -8.50 1.87 -4.20
N MET A 75 -8.31 2.38 -2.99
CA MET A 75 -8.30 1.57 -1.78
C MET A 75 -9.65 0.89 -1.55
N ALA A 76 -10.76 1.60 -1.76
CA ALA A 76 -12.09 1.05 -1.64
C ALA A 76 -12.33 -0.05 -2.68
N LYS A 77 -11.91 0.18 -3.92
CA LYS A 77 -12.02 -0.79 -5.01
C LYS A 77 -11.21 -2.05 -4.72
N ALA A 78 -10.04 -1.89 -4.10
CA ALA A 78 -9.19 -3.01 -3.71
C ALA A 78 -9.75 -3.80 -2.52
N GLY A 79 -10.69 -3.22 -1.79
CA GLY A 79 -11.22 -3.86 -0.58
C GLY A 79 -10.31 -3.70 0.63
N THR A 80 -9.48 -2.67 0.67
CA THR A 80 -8.62 -2.38 1.81
C THR A 80 -9.44 -1.80 2.95
N ASP A 81 -9.34 -2.38 4.13
CA ASP A 81 -9.96 -1.81 5.34
C ASP A 81 -9.05 -0.68 5.87
N LYS A 82 -9.39 0.54 5.52
CA LYS A 82 -8.59 1.71 5.86
C LYS A 82 -8.42 1.88 7.38
N SER A 83 -9.43 1.50 8.17
CA SER A 83 -9.38 1.63 9.63
C SER A 83 -8.35 0.69 10.27
N SER A 84 -7.95 -0.37 9.56
CA SER A 84 -7.01 -1.37 10.05
C SER A 84 -5.56 -1.08 9.67
N MET A 85 -5.31 -0.02 8.90
CA MET A 85 -3.97 0.26 8.37
C MET A 85 -2.99 0.58 9.48
N GLU A 86 -1.82 -0.05 9.38
CA GLU A 86 -0.67 0.20 10.25
C GLU A 86 0.51 0.61 9.38
N MET A 87 1.20 1.65 9.79
CA MET A 87 2.38 2.14 9.11
C MET A 87 3.58 2.02 10.04
N ILE A 88 4.62 1.34 9.59
CA ILE A 88 5.84 1.09 10.37
C ILE A 88 7.00 1.71 9.60
N PRO A 89 7.44 2.93 9.95
CA PRO A 89 8.57 3.54 9.28
C PRO A 89 9.87 2.84 9.66
N LEU A 90 10.78 2.73 8.71
CA LEU A 90 12.11 2.19 8.89
C LEU A 90 13.12 3.29 8.50
N PRO A 91 13.39 4.27 9.40
CA PRO A 91 14.17 5.46 9.03
C PRO A 91 15.56 5.15 8.48
N ASN A 92 16.17 4.05 8.92
CA ASN A 92 17.49 3.62 8.45
C ASN A 92 17.41 2.49 7.42
N GLY A 93 16.19 2.21 6.93
CA GLY A 93 15.96 1.13 6.00
C GLY A 93 16.58 1.38 4.65
N LYS A 94 17.03 0.32 4.00
CA LYS A 94 17.56 0.34 2.64
C LYS A 94 17.01 -0.83 1.86
N PRO A 95 16.84 -0.68 0.52
CA PRO A 95 16.49 -1.84 -0.30
C PRO A 95 17.52 -2.96 -0.11
N GLY A 96 17.05 -4.20 -0.05
CA GLY A 96 17.91 -5.36 0.15
C GLY A 96 18.63 -5.83 -1.11
N ILE A 97 18.56 -5.03 -2.15
CA ILE A 97 19.14 -5.37 -3.46
C ILE A 97 20.00 -4.24 -3.98
#